data_195223a65f0957e8fc81a15c017663bc
#
_entry.id   195223a65f0957e8fc81a15c017663bc
#
_cell.length_a   1.000
_cell.length_b   1.000
_cell.length_c   1.000
_cell.angle_alpha   90.00
_cell.angle_beta   90.00
_cell.angle_gamma   90.00
#
_symmetry.space_group_name_H-M   'P 1'
#
loop_
_entity.id
_entity.type
_entity.pdbx_description
1 polymer ?
#
loop_
_entity_poly.entity_id
_entity_poly.type
_entity_poly.pdbx_seq_one_letter_code
_entity_poly.pdbx_strand_id
1 'polypeptide(L)'
;GGKLLFMSDYLEQQIPFGMYINESIKSGQVYWSWGMDLGTNFIGAFSFYLLGSPFFWLSMPFPSSWYIYIAGVIYLIKYMVAALAAFLWLRRQVNGENAALIGALLYAFSGFQSLNLIFSHFHDVVALFPLLLLAVDLWVQEGRRWPLALSACVSLLTNYVFFVGEVVFLAVYYLVRWLIPDVRRGLRRLPGCAALGALGVTMGAVLFVPSVLFLLSNPRTQQHGVSLLFSKEELLYLVRSMLLPASSMHSPDVLMETHWASCALWLPMGGLVLAVIYCFGAKKRDWLRRLFLLCLLATLSPALNGAFLLWTQSGYRRWFYMLLLLAALAAARVLDVPEAY
;
A
#
# COMPACT_ATOMS: atom_id res chain seq x y z
N GLY A 1 7.23 -29.90 -9.06
CA GLY A 1 7.42 -28.46 -8.89
C GLY A 1 6.15 -27.63 -9.02
N GLY A 2 6.31 -26.34 -9.27
CA GLY A 2 5.19 -25.44 -9.56
C GLY A 2 4.57 -24.75 -8.34
N LYS A 3 5.15 -24.93 -7.16
CA LYS A 3 4.72 -24.20 -5.93
C LYS A 3 5.67 -23.06 -5.66
N LEU A 4 5.12 -21.83 -5.44
CA LEU A 4 5.85 -20.71 -4.86
C LEU A 4 5.71 -20.82 -3.34
N LEU A 5 6.81 -21.03 -2.64
CA LEU A 5 6.79 -21.26 -1.19
C LEU A 5 7.74 -20.27 -0.52
N PHE A 6 7.22 -19.51 0.40
CA PHE A 6 7.97 -18.69 1.35
C PHE A 6 7.73 -19.22 2.74
N MET A 7 8.70 -19.11 3.63
CA MET A 7 8.56 -19.54 5.03
C MET A 7 7.65 -18.57 5.83
N SER A 8 7.40 -18.89 7.10
CA SER A 8 6.65 -18.04 8.06
C SER A 8 5.20 -17.79 7.61
N ASP A 9 4.66 -16.61 7.84
CA ASP A 9 3.25 -16.25 7.62
C ASP A 9 2.70 -16.66 6.24
N TYR A 10 3.55 -16.78 5.22
CA TYR A 10 3.07 -17.22 3.92
C TYR A 10 2.59 -18.66 3.95
N LEU A 11 3.38 -19.60 4.50
CA LEU A 11 3.00 -21.02 4.59
C LEU A 11 2.05 -21.30 5.77
N GLU A 12 2.19 -20.55 6.86
CA GLU A 12 1.44 -20.79 8.09
C GLU A 12 0.07 -20.11 8.10
N GLN A 13 -0.09 -19.01 7.33
CA GLN A 13 -1.33 -18.23 7.29
C GLN A 13 -1.87 -18.06 5.87
N GLN A 14 -1.08 -17.46 4.94
CA GLN A 14 -1.63 -17.03 3.65
C GLN A 14 -2.15 -18.20 2.80
N ILE A 15 -1.42 -19.30 2.74
CA ILE A 15 -1.83 -20.49 1.98
C ILE A 15 -2.99 -21.22 2.67
N PRO A 16 -2.91 -21.59 3.97
CA PRO A 16 -4.04 -22.22 4.67
C PRO A 16 -5.30 -21.36 4.65
N PHE A 17 -5.20 -20.06 4.86
CA PHE A 17 -6.36 -19.16 4.82
C PHE A 17 -6.98 -19.11 3.43
N GLY A 18 -6.17 -19.03 2.37
CA GLY A 18 -6.69 -19.04 1.00
C GLY A 18 -7.43 -20.32 0.66
N MET A 19 -6.91 -21.49 1.08
CA MET A 19 -7.59 -22.78 0.93
C MET A 19 -8.89 -22.82 1.74
N TYR A 20 -8.84 -22.43 3.00
CA TYR A 20 -9.98 -22.44 3.92
C TYR A 20 -11.10 -21.50 3.48
N ILE A 21 -10.76 -20.26 3.11
CA ILE A 21 -11.75 -19.27 2.64
C ILE A 21 -12.43 -19.76 1.35
N ASN A 22 -11.64 -20.29 0.39
CA ASN A 22 -12.18 -20.84 -0.86
C ASN A 22 -13.19 -21.96 -0.58
N GLU A 23 -12.86 -22.89 0.29
CA GLU A 23 -13.74 -24.01 0.68
C GLU A 23 -14.97 -23.50 1.43
N SER A 24 -14.80 -22.60 2.41
CA SER A 24 -15.90 -22.07 3.22
C SER A 24 -16.91 -21.31 2.38
N ILE A 25 -16.46 -20.50 1.40
CA ILE A 25 -17.38 -19.80 0.50
C ILE A 25 -18.17 -20.78 -0.36
N LYS A 26 -17.53 -21.82 -0.91
CA LYS A 26 -18.19 -22.84 -1.75
C LYS A 26 -19.18 -23.70 -0.99
N SER A 27 -18.89 -23.98 0.27
CA SER A 27 -19.81 -24.75 1.15
C SER A 27 -20.87 -23.87 1.82
N GLY A 28 -20.84 -22.53 1.63
CA GLY A 28 -21.79 -21.60 2.25
C GLY A 28 -21.52 -21.32 3.74
N GLN A 29 -20.38 -21.73 4.29
CA GLN A 29 -20.00 -21.53 5.69
C GLN A 29 -19.28 -20.18 5.88
N VAL A 30 -19.99 -19.08 5.69
CA VAL A 30 -19.43 -17.71 5.66
C VAL A 30 -19.76 -16.84 6.89
N TYR A 31 -20.39 -17.40 7.90
CA TYR A 31 -20.80 -16.66 9.10
C TYR A 31 -19.90 -16.92 10.30
N TRP A 32 -19.71 -18.19 10.63
CA TRP A 32 -18.94 -18.66 11.77
C TRP A 32 -17.95 -19.72 11.34
N SER A 33 -16.71 -19.59 11.79
CA SER A 33 -15.63 -20.53 11.50
C SER A 33 -15.25 -21.32 12.74
N TRP A 34 -15.52 -22.61 12.76
CA TRP A 34 -15.07 -23.53 13.82
C TRP A 34 -13.61 -23.96 13.63
N GLY A 35 -13.06 -23.81 12.43
CA GLY A 35 -11.69 -24.18 12.13
C GLY A 35 -10.63 -23.15 12.58
N MET A 36 -11.04 -22.03 13.18
CA MET A 36 -10.17 -20.97 13.65
C MET A 36 -10.43 -20.67 15.13
N ASP A 37 -9.35 -20.70 15.95
CA ASP A 37 -9.34 -20.25 17.35
C ASP A 37 -10.50 -20.73 18.22
N LEU A 38 -10.92 -22.00 18.09
CA LEU A 38 -12.07 -22.57 18.80
C LEU A 38 -13.45 -21.97 18.42
N GLY A 39 -13.48 -21.25 17.33
CA GLY A 39 -14.68 -20.61 16.77
C GLY A 39 -14.60 -19.09 16.74
N THR A 40 -14.77 -18.52 15.55
CA THR A 40 -14.69 -17.07 15.35
C THR A 40 -15.60 -16.61 14.19
N ASN A 41 -15.87 -15.29 14.14
CA ASN A 41 -16.58 -14.68 13.02
C ASN A 41 -15.74 -14.75 11.74
N PHE A 42 -16.29 -15.33 10.67
CA PHE A 42 -15.59 -15.55 9.40
C PHE A 42 -15.10 -14.24 8.77
N ILE A 43 -15.97 -13.23 8.67
CA ILE A 43 -15.61 -11.94 8.08
C ILE A 43 -14.54 -11.26 8.93
N GLY A 44 -14.70 -11.23 10.26
CA GLY A 44 -13.74 -10.62 11.18
C GLY A 44 -12.33 -11.26 11.08
N ALA A 45 -12.27 -12.59 10.95
CA ALA A 45 -11.02 -13.32 10.87
C ALA A 45 -10.27 -13.11 9.54
N PHE A 46 -11.00 -13.01 8.41
CA PHE A 46 -10.39 -13.09 7.08
C PHE A 46 -10.43 -11.82 6.25
N SER A 47 -11.21 -10.80 6.63
CA SER A 47 -11.33 -9.54 5.89
C SER A 47 -10.02 -8.74 5.82
N PHE A 48 -9.18 -8.84 6.84
CA PHE A 48 -7.85 -8.21 6.83
C PHE A 48 -6.90 -8.86 5.82
N TYR A 49 -7.05 -10.14 5.54
CA TYR A 49 -6.09 -10.91 4.73
C TYR A 49 -6.46 -11.00 3.25
N LEU A 50 -7.49 -11.78 2.93
CA LEU A 50 -7.76 -12.19 1.54
C LEU A 50 -9.20 -11.95 1.09
N LEU A 51 -10.17 -11.93 2.02
CA LEU A 51 -11.59 -11.99 1.69
C LEU A 51 -12.04 -10.83 0.77
N GLY A 52 -11.52 -9.62 1.00
CA GLY A 52 -11.80 -8.43 0.19
C GLY A 52 -10.87 -8.25 -1.02
N SER A 53 -9.87 -9.11 -1.19
CA SER A 53 -8.88 -9.00 -2.26
C SER A 53 -9.46 -9.39 -3.63
N PRO A 54 -9.45 -8.51 -4.64
CA PRO A 54 -9.88 -8.88 -5.99
C PRO A 54 -9.00 -9.98 -6.59
N PHE A 55 -7.75 -10.09 -6.17
CA PHE A 55 -6.82 -11.11 -6.64
C PHE A 55 -7.13 -12.49 -6.05
N PHE A 56 -7.55 -12.55 -4.79
CA PHE A 56 -7.98 -13.80 -4.16
C PHE A 56 -9.16 -14.41 -4.93
N TRP A 57 -10.13 -13.60 -5.34
CA TRP A 57 -11.31 -14.06 -6.07
C TRP A 57 -11.00 -14.71 -7.41
N LEU A 58 -9.81 -14.48 -7.99
CA LEU A 58 -9.33 -15.22 -9.17
C LEU A 58 -9.08 -16.72 -8.87
N SER A 59 -8.92 -17.09 -7.61
CA SER A 59 -8.76 -18.50 -7.22
C SER A 59 -10.08 -19.26 -7.10
N MET A 60 -11.20 -18.57 -7.02
CA MET A 60 -12.52 -19.19 -6.75
C MET A 60 -13.01 -20.20 -7.80
N PRO A 61 -12.68 -20.07 -9.12
CA PRO A 61 -13.05 -21.09 -10.10
C PRO A 61 -12.36 -22.44 -9.90
N PHE A 62 -11.29 -22.50 -9.10
CA PHE A 62 -10.47 -23.68 -8.91
C PHE A 62 -10.76 -24.39 -7.56
N PRO A 63 -10.49 -25.70 -7.44
CA PRO A 63 -10.56 -26.40 -6.15
C PRO A 63 -9.69 -25.72 -5.08
N SER A 64 -10.13 -25.73 -3.82
CA SER A 64 -9.38 -25.15 -2.70
C SER A 64 -7.96 -25.71 -2.57
N SER A 65 -7.79 -27.02 -2.82
CA SER A 65 -6.49 -27.71 -2.81
C SER A 65 -5.49 -27.19 -3.86
N TRP A 66 -5.97 -26.49 -4.90
CA TRP A 66 -5.11 -25.92 -5.95
C TRP A 66 -4.57 -24.54 -5.56
N TYR A 67 -5.08 -23.93 -4.49
CA TYR A 67 -4.67 -22.59 -4.09
C TYR A 67 -3.15 -22.43 -3.94
N ILE A 68 -2.48 -23.45 -3.40
CA ILE A 68 -1.01 -23.45 -3.24
C ILE A 68 -0.23 -23.33 -4.57
N TYR A 69 -0.81 -23.76 -5.68
CA TYR A 69 -0.21 -23.65 -7.02
C TYR A 69 -0.61 -22.32 -7.67
N ILE A 70 -1.85 -21.89 -7.47
CA ILE A 70 -2.41 -20.69 -8.07
C ILE A 70 -1.84 -19.43 -7.40
N ALA A 71 -1.51 -19.49 -6.11
CA ALA A 71 -0.97 -18.37 -5.35
C ALA A 71 0.27 -17.72 -6.01
N GLY A 72 1.16 -18.53 -6.61
CA GLY A 72 2.30 -18.03 -7.37
C GLY A 72 1.90 -17.23 -8.62
N VAL A 73 0.89 -17.70 -9.35
CA VAL A 73 0.34 -16.99 -10.52
C VAL A 73 -0.33 -15.68 -10.08
N ILE A 74 -1.08 -15.71 -8.98
CA ILE A 74 -1.70 -14.52 -8.38
C ILE A 74 -0.63 -13.48 -8.03
N TYR A 75 0.52 -13.88 -7.49
CA TYR A 75 1.64 -12.96 -7.25
C TYR A 75 2.11 -12.26 -8.51
N LEU A 76 2.33 -13.01 -9.60
CA LEU A 76 2.71 -12.40 -10.88
C LEU A 76 1.67 -11.39 -11.37
N ILE A 77 0.38 -11.72 -11.25
CA ILE A 77 -0.71 -10.80 -11.60
C ILE A 77 -0.65 -9.53 -10.74
N LYS A 78 -0.40 -9.63 -9.44
CA LYS A 78 -0.27 -8.46 -8.55
C LYS A 78 0.88 -7.53 -8.99
N TYR A 79 2.05 -8.08 -9.32
CA TYR A 79 3.17 -7.30 -9.85
C TYR A 79 2.84 -6.63 -11.19
N MET A 80 2.18 -7.36 -12.10
CA MET A 80 1.72 -6.79 -13.38
C MET A 80 0.72 -5.64 -13.16
N VAL A 81 -0.25 -5.82 -12.26
CA VAL A 81 -1.23 -4.78 -11.95
C VAL A 81 -0.55 -3.60 -11.24
N ALA A 82 0.41 -3.82 -10.34
CA ALA A 82 1.18 -2.76 -9.70
C ALA A 82 1.92 -1.90 -10.74
N ALA A 83 2.62 -2.55 -11.69
CA ALA A 83 3.32 -1.86 -12.77
C ALA A 83 2.34 -1.10 -13.68
N LEU A 84 1.25 -1.72 -14.10
CA LEU A 84 0.24 -1.10 -14.95
C LEU A 84 -0.44 0.09 -14.26
N ALA A 85 -0.87 -0.07 -13.02
CA ALA A 85 -1.51 0.98 -12.25
C ALA A 85 -0.57 2.19 -12.03
N ALA A 86 0.68 1.92 -11.68
CA ALA A 86 1.71 2.95 -11.56
C ALA A 86 1.96 3.64 -12.90
N PHE A 87 2.10 2.88 -14.01
CA PHE A 87 2.27 3.44 -15.35
C PHE A 87 1.12 4.37 -15.74
N LEU A 88 -0.13 3.95 -15.52
CA LEU A 88 -1.31 4.76 -15.84
C LEU A 88 -1.34 6.10 -15.09
N TRP A 89 -0.85 6.12 -13.86
CA TRP A 89 -0.74 7.37 -13.10
C TRP A 89 0.49 8.19 -13.51
N LEU A 90 1.66 7.55 -13.64
CA LEU A 90 2.95 8.21 -13.95
C LEU A 90 2.94 8.85 -15.34
N ARG A 91 2.38 8.20 -16.37
CA ARG A 91 2.28 8.75 -17.73
C ARG A 91 1.51 10.07 -17.83
N ARG A 92 0.75 10.43 -16.79
CA ARG A 92 0.08 11.73 -16.68
C ARG A 92 0.96 12.80 -16.00
N GLN A 93 2.13 12.43 -15.52
CA GLN A 93 3.04 13.27 -14.72
C GLN A 93 4.35 13.56 -15.42
N VAL A 94 4.68 12.82 -16.47
CA VAL A 94 5.87 12.93 -17.31
C VAL A 94 5.46 12.97 -18.78
N ASN A 95 6.35 13.44 -19.68
CA ASN A 95 6.06 13.55 -21.10
C ASN A 95 6.43 12.26 -21.86
N GLY A 96 7.53 11.62 -21.47
CA GLY A 96 8.05 10.41 -22.11
C GLY A 96 7.42 9.13 -21.58
N GLU A 97 6.87 8.29 -22.46
CA GLU A 97 6.30 7.00 -22.07
C GLU A 97 7.36 6.06 -21.47
N ASN A 98 8.61 6.09 -21.96
CA ASN A 98 9.70 5.29 -21.43
C ASN A 98 10.02 5.68 -19.99
N ALA A 99 10.04 6.97 -19.66
CA ALA A 99 10.25 7.45 -18.31
C ALA A 99 9.12 6.98 -17.37
N ALA A 100 7.88 7.06 -17.83
CA ALA A 100 6.73 6.53 -17.08
C ALA A 100 6.84 5.02 -16.85
N LEU A 101 7.25 4.25 -17.87
CA LEU A 101 7.42 2.80 -17.77
C LEU A 101 8.54 2.43 -16.79
N ILE A 102 9.69 3.08 -16.88
CA ILE A 102 10.81 2.85 -15.95
C ILE A 102 10.35 3.17 -14.51
N GLY A 103 9.71 4.31 -14.28
CA GLY A 103 9.17 4.66 -12.97
C GLY A 103 8.17 3.61 -12.45
N ALA A 104 7.30 3.10 -13.30
CA ALA A 104 6.33 2.06 -12.94
C ALA A 104 7.02 0.75 -12.53
N LEU A 105 8.06 0.35 -13.24
CA LEU A 105 8.86 -0.84 -12.90
C LEU A 105 9.66 -0.63 -11.61
N LEU A 106 10.24 0.56 -11.40
CA LEU A 106 10.90 0.89 -10.13
C LEU A 106 9.94 0.73 -8.94
N TYR A 107 8.71 1.18 -9.07
CA TYR A 107 7.69 1.02 -8.05
C TYR A 107 7.28 -0.44 -7.84
N ALA A 108 6.94 -1.14 -8.91
CA ALA A 108 6.47 -2.52 -8.86
C ALA A 108 7.52 -3.48 -8.30
N PHE A 109 8.81 -3.23 -8.54
CA PHE A 109 9.91 -4.04 -8.02
C PHE A 109 10.68 -3.36 -6.87
N SER A 110 10.02 -2.48 -6.14
CA SER A 110 10.59 -1.78 -5.00
C SER A 110 10.94 -2.70 -3.83
N GLY A 111 11.81 -2.22 -2.95
CA GLY A 111 12.21 -2.94 -1.75
C GLY A 111 11.04 -3.29 -0.83
N PHE A 112 9.98 -2.48 -0.81
CA PHE A 112 8.77 -2.79 -0.04
C PHE A 112 8.10 -4.08 -0.53
N GLN A 113 7.99 -4.27 -1.84
CA GLN A 113 7.45 -5.49 -2.43
C GLN A 113 8.35 -6.70 -2.12
N SER A 114 9.67 -6.54 -2.25
CA SER A 114 10.63 -7.63 -1.99
C SER A 114 10.68 -8.03 -0.52
N LEU A 115 10.63 -7.08 0.41
CA LEU A 115 10.64 -7.35 1.85
C LEU A 115 9.38 -8.09 2.31
N ASN A 116 8.22 -7.71 1.76
CA ASN A 116 6.92 -8.17 2.21
C ASN A 116 6.39 -9.40 1.45
N LEU A 117 7.25 -10.18 0.79
CA LEU A 117 6.85 -11.38 0.04
C LEU A 117 6.03 -12.40 0.84
N ILE A 118 6.23 -12.45 2.15
CA ILE A 118 5.46 -13.34 3.03
C ILE A 118 4.04 -12.83 3.33
N PHE A 119 3.74 -11.55 3.06
CA PHE A 119 2.45 -10.90 3.29
C PHE A 119 1.72 -10.66 1.97
N SER A 120 1.10 -11.70 1.42
CA SER A 120 0.42 -11.63 0.12
C SER A 120 -0.56 -10.46 -0.01
N HIS A 121 -1.29 -10.15 1.06
CA HIS A 121 -2.28 -9.07 1.09
C HIS A 121 -1.67 -7.65 1.05
N PHE A 122 -0.38 -7.46 1.37
CA PHE A 122 0.29 -6.16 1.21
C PHE A 122 0.52 -5.83 -0.26
N HIS A 123 0.78 -6.85 -1.09
CA HIS A 123 0.96 -6.68 -2.53
C HIS A 123 -0.32 -6.22 -3.23
N ASP A 124 -1.49 -6.58 -2.70
CA ASP A 124 -2.78 -6.11 -3.20
C ASP A 124 -2.91 -4.60 -3.07
N VAL A 125 -2.57 -4.09 -1.90
CA VAL A 125 -2.62 -2.65 -1.60
C VAL A 125 -1.64 -1.88 -2.48
N VAL A 126 -0.40 -2.37 -2.61
CA VAL A 126 0.62 -1.75 -3.49
C VAL A 126 0.15 -1.73 -4.94
N ALA A 127 -0.50 -2.80 -5.41
CA ALA A 127 -0.99 -2.89 -6.77
C ALA A 127 -2.11 -1.88 -7.08
N LEU A 128 -2.98 -1.59 -6.11
CA LEU A 128 -4.18 -0.78 -6.32
C LEU A 128 -4.02 0.70 -5.96
N PHE A 129 -3.08 1.04 -5.07
CA PHE A 129 -2.88 2.41 -4.60
C PHE A 129 -2.66 3.45 -5.71
N PRO A 130 -1.87 3.20 -6.78
CA PRO A 130 -1.71 4.19 -7.85
C PRO A 130 -3.01 4.54 -8.56
N LEU A 131 -3.98 3.59 -8.63
CA LEU A 131 -5.31 3.85 -9.19
C LEU A 131 -6.12 4.82 -8.33
N LEU A 132 -5.96 4.76 -7.01
CA LEU A 132 -6.61 5.68 -6.09
C LEU A 132 -6.09 7.12 -6.28
N LEU A 133 -4.77 7.31 -6.45
CA LEU A 133 -4.20 8.62 -6.80
C LEU A 133 -4.67 9.11 -8.16
N LEU A 134 -4.67 8.22 -9.17
CA LEU A 134 -5.19 8.53 -10.51
C LEU A 134 -6.64 8.97 -10.43
N ALA A 135 -7.46 8.32 -9.63
CA ALA A 135 -8.88 8.64 -9.48
C ALA A 135 -9.11 10.02 -8.86
N VAL A 136 -8.31 10.41 -7.85
CA VAL A 136 -8.33 11.77 -7.30
C VAL A 136 -7.95 12.80 -8.36
N ASP A 137 -6.89 12.56 -9.13
CA ASP A 137 -6.46 13.46 -10.21
C ASP A 137 -7.55 13.59 -11.28
N LEU A 138 -8.18 12.50 -11.71
CA LEU A 138 -9.30 12.49 -12.66
C LEU A 138 -10.51 13.28 -12.13
N TRP A 139 -10.83 13.17 -10.85
CA TRP A 139 -11.88 13.97 -10.23
C TRP A 139 -11.57 15.46 -10.26
N VAL A 140 -10.38 15.85 -9.83
CA VAL A 140 -10.01 17.26 -9.73
C VAL A 140 -9.84 17.88 -11.11
N GLN A 141 -9.20 17.19 -12.06
CA GLN A 141 -8.90 17.71 -13.40
C GLN A 141 -10.09 17.66 -14.34
N GLU A 142 -10.77 16.51 -14.39
CA GLU A 142 -11.75 16.17 -15.43
C GLU A 142 -13.19 16.07 -14.88
N GLY A 143 -13.37 16.02 -13.55
CA GLY A 143 -14.68 15.86 -12.93
C GLY A 143 -15.26 14.45 -13.03
N ARG A 144 -14.43 13.44 -13.32
CA ARG A 144 -14.87 12.03 -13.40
C ARG A 144 -15.13 11.50 -11.98
N ARG A 145 -16.38 11.09 -11.73
CA ARG A 145 -16.85 10.71 -10.39
C ARG A 145 -16.58 9.27 -10.02
N TRP A 146 -16.98 8.34 -10.89
CA TRP A 146 -16.97 6.91 -10.60
C TRP A 146 -15.60 6.31 -10.28
N PRO A 147 -14.49 6.72 -10.94
CA PRO A 147 -13.19 6.17 -10.60
C PRO A 147 -12.83 6.36 -9.12
N LEU A 148 -13.17 7.53 -8.54
CA LEU A 148 -12.83 7.80 -7.15
C LEU A 148 -13.66 6.98 -6.17
N ALA A 149 -14.99 6.90 -6.35
CA ALA A 149 -15.83 6.08 -5.49
C ALA A 149 -15.47 4.60 -5.59
N LEU A 150 -15.22 4.09 -6.80
CA LEU A 150 -14.85 2.70 -7.02
C LEU A 150 -13.46 2.38 -6.43
N SER A 151 -12.45 3.23 -6.68
CA SER A 151 -11.12 3.01 -6.13
C SER A 151 -11.12 3.05 -4.60
N ALA A 152 -11.85 3.98 -3.99
CA ALA A 152 -11.98 4.04 -2.53
C ALA A 152 -12.67 2.78 -1.97
N CYS A 153 -13.73 2.28 -2.64
CA CYS A 153 -14.39 1.04 -2.27
C CYS A 153 -13.43 -0.15 -2.35
N VAL A 154 -12.73 -0.29 -3.47
CA VAL A 154 -11.82 -1.42 -3.69
C VAL A 154 -10.63 -1.37 -2.72
N SER A 155 -10.02 -0.20 -2.48
CA SER A 155 -8.95 -0.05 -1.48
C SER A 155 -9.42 -0.44 -0.08
N LEU A 156 -10.61 0.03 0.34
CA LEU A 156 -11.21 -0.32 1.63
C LEU A 156 -11.45 -1.83 1.77
N LEU A 157 -12.07 -2.44 0.76
CA LEU A 157 -12.37 -3.88 0.76
C LEU A 157 -11.09 -4.72 0.77
N THR A 158 -10.08 -4.29 0.01
CA THR A 158 -8.80 -5.00 -0.10
C THR A 158 -8.08 -5.06 1.25
N ASN A 159 -7.96 -3.92 1.93
CA ASN A 159 -7.43 -3.88 3.29
C ASN A 159 -7.78 -2.56 4.00
N TYR A 160 -8.75 -2.62 4.89
CA TYR A 160 -9.27 -1.45 5.61
C TYR A 160 -8.22 -0.81 6.53
N VAL A 161 -7.23 -1.55 7.03
CA VAL A 161 -6.17 -0.99 7.88
C VAL A 161 -5.22 -0.11 7.05
N PHE A 162 -4.81 -0.59 5.88
CA PHE A 162 -3.99 0.19 4.96
C PHE A 162 -4.76 1.38 4.39
N PHE A 163 -6.07 1.21 4.13
CA PHE A 163 -6.93 2.28 3.61
C PHE A 163 -6.94 3.51 4.53
N VAL A 164 -6.88 3.33 5.85
CA VAL A 164 -6.73 4.45 6.79
C VAL A 164 -5.47 5.26 6.49
N GLY A 165 -4.34 4.60 6.32
CA GLY A 165 -3.08 5.25 5.93
C GLY A 165 -3.17 5.92 4.55
N GLU A 166 -3.87 5.30 3.60
CA GLU A 166 -4.13 5.89 2.28
C GLU A 166 -4.97 7.18 2.39
N VAL A 167 -5.98 7.22 3.25
CA VAL A 167 -6.79 8.43 3.50
C VAL A 167 -5.92 9.55 4.08
N VAL A 168 -5.05 9.25 5.06
CA VAL A 168 -4.10 10.23 5.62
C VAL A 168 -3.18 10.75 4.52
N PHE A 169 -2.61 9.86 3.71
CA PHE A 169 -1.76 10.26 2.59
C PHE A 169 -2.52 11.11 1.58
N LEU A 170 -3.74 10.72 1.19
CA LEU A 170 -4.57 11.45 0.25
C LEU A 170 -4.91 12.85 0.74
N ALA A 171 -5.13 13.04 2.04
CA ALA A 171 -5.35 14.37 2.62
C ALA A 171 -4.14 15.28 2.41
N VAL A 172 -2.92 14.78 2.69
CA VAL A 172 -1.68 15.51 2.47
C VAL A 172 -1.40 15.72 0.97
N TYR A 173 -1.61 14.68 0.15
CA TYR A 173 -1.49 14.74 -1.31
C TYR A 173 -2.43 15.81 -1.89
N TYR A 174 -3.70 15.80 -1.49
CA TYR A 174 -4.69 16.78 -1.95
C TYR A 174 -4.31 18.22 -1.56
N LEU A 175 -3.88 18.39 -0.31
CA LEU A 175 -3.43 19.68 0.20
C LEU A 175 -2.26 20.22 -0.62
N VAL A 176 -1.20 19.44 -0.79
CA VAL A 176 0.05 19.88 -1.41
C VAL A 176 -0.08 20.05 -2.92
N ARG A 177 -0.80 19.13 -3.59
CA ARG A 177 -0.89 19.10 -5.03
C ARG A 177 -2.00 19.97 -5.60
N TRP A 178 -3.14 20.05 -4.92
CA TRP A 178 -4.34 20.67 -5.47
C TRP A 178 -4.79 21.92 -4.71
N LEU A 179 -4.72 21.91 -3.38
CA LEU A 179 -5.24 23.03 -2.60
C LEU A 179 -4.24 24.21 -2.53
N ILE A 180 -2.97 23.94 -2.21
CA ILE A 180 -1.96 25.02 -2.09
C ILE A 180 -1.68 25.71 -3.43
N PRO A 181 -1.53 25.02 -4.59
CA PRO A 181 -1.25 25.68 -5.85
C PRO A 181 -2.43 26.49 -6.41
N ASP A 182 -3.67 26.01 -6.20
CA ASP A 182 -4.90 26.64 -6.67
C ASP A 182 -6.01 26.48 -5.61
N VAL A 183 -6.03 27.40 -4.66
CA VAL A 183 -6.97 27.36 -3.51
C VAL A 183 -8.43 27.36 -3.98
N ARG A 184 -8.75 28.15 -5.00
CA ARG A 184 -10.14 28.26 -5.51
C ARG A 184 -10.62 26.93 -6.09
N ARG A 185 -9.82 26.33 -6.94
CA ARG A 185 -10.13 25.03 -7.55
C ARG A 185 -10.14 23.91 -6.51
N GLY A 186 -9.13 23.89 -5.63
CA GLY A 186 -9.03 22.91 -4.55
C GLY A 186 -10.25 22.93 -3.65
N LEU A 187 -10.63 24.09 -3.12
CA LEU A 187 -11.82 24.24 -2.26
C LEU A 187 -13.11 23.85 -2.98
N ARG A 188 -13.26 24.22 -4.27
CA ARG A 188 -14.45 23.86 -5.05
C ARG A 188 -14.60 22.36 -5.24
N ARG A 189 -13.49 21.62 -5.39
CA ARG A 189 -13.49 20.16 -5.66
C ARG A 189 -13.47 19.30 -4.38
N LEU A 190 -13.06 19.86 -3.25
CA LEU A 190 -12.90 19.13 -1.99
C LEU A 190 -14.20 18.46 -1.49
N PRO A 191 -15.36 19.16 -1.43
CA PRO A 191 -16.58 18.52 -0.94
C PRO A 191 -17.00 17.30 -1.79
N GLY A 192 -16.85 17.40 -3.12
CA GLY A 192 -17.12 16.28 -4.00
C GLY A 192 -16.10 15.14 -3.85
N CYS A 193 -14.83 15.46 -3.58
CA CYS A 193 -13.82 14.44 -3.28
C CYS A 193 -14.19 13.67 -2.01
N ALA A 194 -14.56 14.38 -0.94
CA ALA A 194 -15.00 13.79 0.32
C ALA A 194 -16.27 12.95 0.15
N ALA A 195 -17.28 13.47 -0.56
CA ALA A 195 -18.53 12.76 -0.80
C ALA A 195 -18.35 11.47 -1.62
N LEU A 196 -17.49 11.50 -2.65
CA LEU A 196 -17.18 10.31 -3.46
C LEU A 196 -16.36 9.29 -2.68
N GLY A 197 -15.42 9.73 -1.83
CA GLY A 197 -14.71 8.86 -0.90
C GLY A 197 -15.67 8.19 0.08
N ALA A 198 -16.57 8.98 0.71
CA ALA A 198 -17.61 8.45 1.60
C ALA A 198 -18.54 7.47 0.90
N LEU A 199 -18.93 7.74 -0.36
CA LEU A 199 -19.71 6.81 -1.18
C LEU A 199 -18.95 5.48 -1.37
N GLY A 200 -17.65 5.53 -1.68
CA GLY A 200 -16.82 4.33 -1.79
C GLY A 200 -16.78 3.53 -0.48
N VAL A 201 -16.63 4.20 0.66
CA VAL A 201 -16.68 3.55 2.00
C VAL A 201 -18.05 2.90 2.24
N THR A 202 -19.14 3.60 1.90
CA THR A 202 -20.51 3.06 2.04
C THR A 202 -20.72 1.81 1.16
N MET A 203 -20.20 1.82 -0.08
CA MET A 203 -20.25 0.64 -0.96
C MET A 203 -19.50 -0.56 -0.38
N GLY A 204 -18.40 -0.33 0.33
CA GLY A 204 -17.60 -1.38 0.99
C GLY A 204 -18.10 -1.78 2.38
N ALA A 205 -19.18 -1.18 2.90
CA ALA A 205 -19.64 -1.34 4.27
C ALA A 205 -19.98 -2.79 4.64
N VAL A 206 -20.36 -3.61 3.66
CA VAL A 206 -20.72 -5.02 3.84
C VAL A 206 -19.61 -5.86 4.49
N LEU A 207 -18.36 -5.58 4.17
CA LEU A 207 -17.20 -6.20 4.83
C LEU A 207 -16.60 -5.29 5.91
N PHE A 208 -16.61 -3.98 5.70
CA PHE A 208 -15.96 -3.03 6.59
C PHE A 208 -16.62 -2.97 7.96
N VAL A 209 -17.95 -2.85 8.03
CA VAL A 209 -18.65 -2.71 9.32
C VAL A 209 -18.46 -3.94 10.22
N PRO A 210 -18.68 -5.19 9.75
CA PRO A 210 -18.40 -6.38 10.56
C PRO A 210 -16.93 -6.47 11.01
N SER A 211 -16.00 -6.06 10.14
CA SER A 211 -14.58 -6.08 10.45
C SER A 211 -14.19 -5.10 11.57
N VAL A 212 -14.74 -3.88 11.53
CA VAL A 212 -14.53 -2.87 12.59
C VAL A 212 -15.12 -3.35 13.90
N LEU A 213 -16.34 -3.89 13.90
CA LEU A 213 -16.97 -4.42 15.12
C LEU A 213 -16.14 -5.56 15.73
N PHE A 214 -15.58 -6.43 14.90
CA PHE A 214 -14.67 -7.49 15.34
C PHE A 214 -13.37 -6.92 15.94
N LEU A 215 -12.77 -5.91 15.30
CA LEU A 215 -11.55 -5.26 15.79
C LEU A 215 -11.74 -4.56 17.13
N LEU A 216 -12.88 -3.93 17.37
CA LEU A 216 -13.17 -3.23 18.63
C LEU A 216 -13.13 -4.17 19.84
N SER A 217 -13.38 -5.47 19.63
CA SER A 217 -13.28 -6.51 20.67
C SER A 217 -11.85 -7.07 20.82
N ASN A 218 -10.90 -6.69 19.98
CA ASN A 218 -9.54 -7.24 20.00
C ASN A 218 -8.63 -6.45 20.95
N PRO A 219 -8.02 -7.08 21.99
CA PRO A 219 -7.16 -6.39 22.94
C PRO A 219 -5.93 -5.70 22.30
N ARG A 220 -5.44 -6.20 21.16
CA ARG A 220 -4.30 -5.61 20.46
C ARG A 220 -4.58 -4.21 19.93
N THR A 221 -5.83 -3.86 19.65
CA THR A 221 -6.20 -2.53 19.16
C THR A 221 -6.28 -1.48 20.27
N GLN A 222 -6.27 -1.91 21.53
CA GLN A 222 -6.36 -1.04 22.72
C GLN A 222 -4.98 -0.57 23.22
N GLN A 223 -3.89 -1.10 22.65
CA GLN A 223 -2.54 -0.69 23.00
C GLN A 223 -2.14 0.54 22.18
N HIS A 224 -2.10 1.70 22.82
CA HIS A 224 -1.62 2.95 22.23
C HIS A 224 -0.31 3.35 22.92
N GLY A 225 0.79 3.32 22.16
CA GLY A 225 2.08 3.83 22.63
C GLY A 225 2.69 4.73 21.56
N VAL A 226 2.76 6.02 21.81
CA VAL A 226 3.46 6.95 20.90
C VAL A 226 4.83 7.26 21.48
N SER A 227 5.88 6.68 20.88
CA SER A 227 7.24 7.17 21.09
C SER A 227 7.42 8.49 20.33
N LEU A 228 8.13 9.44 20.90
CA LEU A 228 8.46 10.71 20.23
C LEU A 228 9.69 10.60 19.34
N LEU A 229 10.61 9.70 19.69
CA LEU A 229 11.87 9.50 18.97
C LEU A 229 12.07 8.01 18.68
N PHE A 230 12.65 7.71 17.53
CA PHE A 230 13.12 6.38 17.22
C PHE A 230 14.40 6.05 17.98
N SER A 231 14.65 4.78 18.25
CA SER A 231 15.93 4.29 18.76
C SER A 231 17.03 4.48 17.70
N LYS A 232 18.28 4.41 18.13
CA LYS A 232 19.43 4.48 17.22
C LYS A 232 19.41 3.33 16.20
N GLU A 233 19.00 2.15 16.65
CA GLU A 233 18.88 0.93 15.86
C GLU A 233 17.81 1.09 14.78
N GLU A 234 16.64 1.66 15.11
CA GLU A 234 15.58 1.93 14.15
C GLU A 234 16.00 2.96 13.09
N LEU A 235 16.75 4.00 13.48
CA LEU A 235 17.27 4.99 12.54
C LEU A 235 18.35 4.39 11.63
N LEU A 236 19.25 3.58 12.17
CA LEU A 236 20.25 2.88 11.36
C LEU A 236 19.60 1.94 10.34
N TYR A 237 18.57 1.22 10.78
CA TYR A 237 17.82 0.35 9.91
C TYR A 237 17.07 1.13 8.81
N LEU A 238 16.51 2.28 9.14
CA LEU A 238 15.89 3.16 8.15
C LEU A 238 16.89 3.58 7.06
N VAL A 239 18.09 4.02 7.45
CA VAL A 239 19.16 4.38 6.50
C VAL A 239 19.59 3.18 5.66
N ARG A 240 19.79 2.02 6.29
CA ARG A 240 20.11 0.77 5.58
C ARG A 240 19.04 0.40 4.55
N SER A 241 17.76 0.56 4.90
CA SER A 241 16.62 0.24 4.03
C SER A 241 16.53 1.13 2.77
N MET A 242 17.19 2.29 2.77
CA MET A 242 17.31 3.17 1.62
C MET A 242 18.45 2.76 0.69
N LEU A 243 19.56 2.29 1.26
CA LEU A 243 20.81 2.05 0.53
C LEU A 243 20.94 0.63 0.01
N LEU A 244 20.37 -0.35 0.73
CA LEU A 244 20.53 -1.76 0.42
C LEU A 244 19.19 -2.39 0.04
N PRO A 245 19.20 -3.35 -0.91
CA PRO A 245 18.03 -4.15 -1.20
C PRO A 245 17.55 -4.87 0.06
N ALA A 246 16.25 -5.12 0.14
CA ALA A 246 15.67 -5.86 1.24
C ALA A 246 16.32 -7.25 1.33
N SER A 247 16.88 -7.58 2.49
CA SER A 247 17.38 -8.92 2.76
C SER A 247 16.21 -9.89 2.87
N SER A 248 16.41 -11.12 2.36
CA SER A 248 15.42 -12.18 2.56
C SER A 248 15.28 -12.47 4.07
N MET A 249 14.11 -12.93 4.51
CA MET A 249 13.82 -13.25 5.92
C MET A 249 14.75 -14.31 6.55
N HIS A 250 15.61 -14.93 5.76
CA HIS A 250 16.55 -15.96 6.20
C HIS A 250 17.89 -15.37 6.70
N SER A 251 18.08 -14.06 6.64
CA SER A 251 19.28 -13.44 7.22
C SER A 251 19.16 -13.46 8.73
N PRO A 252 20.09 -14.11 9.46
CA PRO A 252 20.09 -14.17 10.92
C PRO A 252 20.50 -12.84 11.57
N ASP A 253 20.31 -11.74 10.90
CA ASP A 253 20.64 -10.40 11.40
C ASP A 253 19.80 -10.09 12.65
N VAL A 254 20.48 -9.53 13.62
CA VAL A 254 19.97 -9.05 14.95
C VAL A 254 18.76 -8.10 14.84
N LEU A 255 18.35 -7.74 13.63
CA LEU A 255 17.29 -6.79 13.28
C LEU A 255 15.97 -7.47 12.87
N MET A 256 15.74 -8.74 13.23
CA MET A 256 14.48 -9.45 12.89
C MET A 256 13.22 -8.71 13.33
N GLU A 257 13.24 -8.01 14.46
CA GLU A 257 12.07 -7.23 14.92
C GLU A 257 11.66 -6.12 13.96
N THR A 258 12.62 -5.59 13.18
CA THR A 258 12.35 -4.53 12.20
C THR A 258 11.80 -5.03 10.86
N HIS A 259 11.92 -6.32 10.54
CA HIS A 259 11.29 -6.91 9.35
C HIS A 259 9.77 -6.81 9.40
N TRP A 260 9.17 -7.08 10.55
CA TRP A 260 7.73 -6.96 10.75
C TRP A 260 7.22 -5.53 10.57
N ALA A 261 8.12 -4.54 10.72
CA ALA A 261 7.82 -3.13 10.53
C ALA A 261 7.64 -2.72 9.05
N SER A 262 7.94 -3.60 8.08
CA SER A 262 7.90 -3.30 6.64
C SER A 262 8.76 -2.11 6.22
N CYS A 263 9.92 -1.93 6.87
CA CYS A 263 10.83 -0.82 6.62
C CYS A 263 11.72 -1.11 5.41
N ALA A 264 11.29 -0.76 4.21
CA ALA A 264 12.08 -0.90 2.99
C ALA A 264 11.79 0.26 2.04
N LEU A 265 12.80 1.10 1.82
CA LEU A 265 12.75 2.27 0.93
C LEU A 265 13.66 2.14 -0.30
N TRP A 266 14.27 0.99 -0.49
CA TRP A 266 15.14 0.76 -1.64
C TRP A 266 14.36 0.76 -2.96
N LEU A 267 14.89 1.43 -3.97
CA LEU A 267 14.44 1.33 -5.36
C LEU A 267 15.54 0.73 -6.22
N PRO A 268 15.22 -0.21 -7.12
CA PRO A 268 16.22 -0.82 -8.01
C PRO A 268 16.88 0.21 -8.93
N MET A 269 17.99 -0.18 -9.56
CA MET A 269 18.69 0.63 -10.58
C MET A 269 19.06 2.06 -10.14
N GLY A 270 19.35 2.26 -8.84
CA GLY A 270 19.66 3.58 -8.31
C GLY A 270 18.50 4.58 -8.33
N GLY A 271 17.26 4.09 -8.40
CA GLY A 271 16.05 4.93 -8.46
C GLY A 271 15.94 5.92 -7.32
N LEU A 272 16.44 5.57 -6.13
CA LEU A 272 16.46 6.51 -5.00
C LEU A 272 17.47 7.63 -5.22
N VAL A 273 18.62 7.37 -5.85
CA VAL A 273 19.60 8.40 -6.21
C VAL A 273 18.97 9.42 -7.16
N LEU A 274 18.24 8.95 -8.18
CA LEU A 274 17.49 9.84 -9.08
C LEU A 274 16.43 10.67 -8.32
N ALA A 275 15.74 10.08 -7.35
CA ALA A 275 14.80 10.83 -6.52
C ALA A 275 15.49 11.91 -5.67
N VAL A 276 16.70 11.65 -5.19
CA VAL A 276 17.53 12.64 -4.48
C VAL A 276 17.96 13.76 -5.43
N ILE A 277 18.46 13.43 -6.63
CA ILE A 277 18.81 14.41 -7.69
C ILE A 277 17.60 15.31 -7.97
N TYR A 278 16.41 14.72 -8.14
CA TYR A 278 15.18 15.48 -8.31
C TYR A 278 14.95 16.47 -7.17
N CYS A 279 15.10 16.04 -5.92
CA CYS A 279 14.88 16.91 -4.76
C CYS A 279 15.81 18.12 -4.70
N PHE A 280 17.05 17.99 -5.19
CA PHE A 280 18.00 19.11 -5.25
C PHE A 280 17.75 20.02 -6.45
N GLY A 281 17.45 19.46 -7.63
CA GLY A 281 17.24 20.19 -8.88
C GLY A 281 15.85 20.85 -8.99
N ALA A 282 14.81 20.22 -8.45
CA ALA A 282 13.44 20.71 -8.60
C ALA A 282 13.19 22.04 -7.90
N LYS A 283 12.33 22.87 -8.49
CA LYS A 283 11.92 24.15 -7.92
C LYS A 283 11.32 23.98 -6.51
N LYS A 284 11.61 24.90 -5.58
CA LYS A 284 11.09 24.86 -4.20
C LYS A 284 9.55 24.83 -4.12
N ARG A 285 8.86 25.32 -5.15
CA ARG A 285 7.40 25.34 -5.23
C ARG A 285 6.81 24.10 -5.89
N ASP A 286 7.62 23.17 -6.39
CA ASP A 286 7.14 21.93 -6.98
C ASP A 286 6.41 21.07 -5.94
N TRP A 287 5.20 20.61 -6.30
CA TRP A 287 4.34 19.86 -5.39
C TRP A 287 4.93 18.50 -5.01
N LEU A 288 5.57 17.80 -5.97
CA LEU A 288 6.14 16.49 -5.73
C LEU A 288 7.31 16.59 -4.75
N ARG A 289 8.20 17.59 -4.95
CA ARG A 289 9.31 17.88 -4.02
C ARG A 289 8.80 18.12 -2.60
N ARG A 290 7.78 18.97 -2.44
CA ARG A 290 7.21 19.28 -1.12
C ARG A 290 6.60 18.06 -0.47
N LEU A 291 5.78 17.30 -1.21
CA LEU A 291 5.14 16.10 -0.69
C LEU A 291 6.17 15.04 -0.33
N PHE A 292 7.18 14.82 -1.18
CA PHE A 292 8.26 13.88 -0.93
C PHE A 292 9.05 14.22 0.34
N LEU A 293 9.42 15.50 0.53
CA LEU A 293 10.11 15.96 1.73
C LEU A 293 9.24 15.85 3.00
N LEU A 294 7.93 16.13 2.91
CA LEU A 294 7.00 15.91 4.03
C LEU A 294 6.90 14.44 4.41
N CYS A 295 6.84 13.56 3.41
CA CYS A 295 6.84 12.12 3.65
C CYS A 295 8.17 11.65 4.25
N LEU A 296 9.33 12.16 3.78
CA LEU A 296 10.62 11.87 4.40
C LEU A 296 10.67 12.34 5.87
N LEU A 297 10.15 13.52 6.16
CA LEU A 297 10.05 14.00 7.55
C LEU A 297 9.17 13.06 8.39
N ALA A 298 8.06 12.55 7.82
CA ALA A 298 7.21 11.60 8.51
C ALA A 298 7.94 10.27 8.81
N THR A 299 8.89 9.85 7.96
CA THR A 299 9.70 8.63 8.24
C THR A 299 10.64 8.79 9.43
N LEU A 300 11.03 10.03 9.77
CA LEU A 300 11.99 10.33 10.85
C LEU A 300 11.31 10.57 12.21
N SER A 301 9.98 10.65 12.26
CA SER A 301 9.22 10.89 13.49
C SER A 301 8.22 9.77 13.75
N PRO A 302 8.34 9.03 14.88
CA PRO A 302 7.36 8.00 15.26
C PRO A 302 5.93 8.54 15.33
N ALA A 303 5.75 9.76 15.82
CA ALA A 303 4.44 10.39 15.93
C ALA A 303 3.80 10.64 14.56
N LEU A 304 4.57 11.14 13.58
CA LEU A 304 4.08 11.36 12.20
C LEU A 304 3.91 10.03 11.45
N ASN A 305 4.85 9.10 11.63
CA ASN A 305 4.76 7.75 11.09
C ASN A 305 3.51 7.02 11.62
N GLY A 306 3.26 7.12 12.92
CA GLY A 306 2.09 6.50 13.58
C GLY A 306 0.74 6.99 13.07
N ALA A 307 0.66 8.22 12.53
CA ALA A 307 -0.57 8.77 11.98
C ALA A 307 -1.17 7.89 10.87
N PHE A 308 -0.33 7.22 10.07
CA PHE A 308 -0.77 6.29 9.01
C PHE A 308 -1.40 4.99 9.53
N LEU A 309 -1.29 4.71 10.83
CA LEU A 309 -1.90 3.55 11.50
C LEU A 309 -2.72 3.98 12.73
N LEU A 310 -3.21 5.22 12.76
CA LEU A 310 -3.96 5.81 13.90
C LEU A 310 -3.25 5.61 15.25
N TRP A 311 -1.93 5.68 15.24
CA TRP A 311 -1.05 5.52 16.42
C TRP A 311 -1.18 4.20 17.18
N THR A 312 -1.78 3.18 16.58
CA THR A 312 -1.85 1.85 17.18
C THR A 312 -0.48 1.17 17.24
N GLN A 313 0.40 1.45 16.27
CA GLN A 313 1.74 0.90 16.20
C GLN A 313 2.71 1.89 15.52
N SER A 314 3.38 2.72 16.29
CA SER A 314 4.28 3.76 15.77
C SER A 314 5.56 3.23 15.10
N GLY A 315 5.98 2.00 15.40
CA GLY A 315 7.16 1.37 14.77
C GLY A 315 6.93 0.84 13.37
N TYR A 316 5.69 0.58 12.96
CA TYR A 316 5.39 0.03 11.64
C TYR A 316 5.45 1.09 10.54
N ARG A 317 6.06 0.71 9.42
CA ARG A 317 6.27 1.59 8.25
C ARG A 317 5.52 1.06 7.02
N ARG A 318 4.34 0.52 7.24
CA ARG A 318 3.51 -0.14 6.21
C ARG A 318 3.01 0.79 5.10
N TRP A 319 3.13 2.10 5.27
CA TRP A 319 2.77 3.11 4.28
C TRP A 319 3.92 3.48 3.31
N PHE A 320 5.12 2.90 3.46
CA PHE A 320 6.30 3.26 2.67
C PHE A 320 6.14 3.05 1.17
N TYR A 321 5.25 2.16 0.71
CA TYR A 321 4.92 2.04 -0.71
C TYR A 321 4.38 3.35 -1.30
N MET A 322 3.69 4.18 -0.55
CA MET A 322 3.23 5.50 -0.99
C MET A 322 4.40 6.45 -1.24
N LEU A 323 5.39 6.48 -0.34
CA LEU A 323 6.62 7.24 -0.51
C LEU A 323 7.44 6.72 -1.68
N LEU A 324 7.52 5.39 -1.86
CA LEU A 324 8.21 4.77 -2.99
C LEU A 324 7.58 5.11 -4.34
N LEU A 325 6.26 5.26 -4.41
CA LEU A 325 5.59 5.73 -5.62
C LEU A 325 5.98 7.18 -5.97
N LEU A 326 6.11 8.05 -4.95
CA LEU A 326 6.61 9.42 -5.16
C LEU A 326 8.08 9.43 -5.59
N ALA A 327 8.91 8.57 -4.99
CA ALA A 327 10.32 8.42 -5.37
C ALA A 327 10.47 7.90 -6.81
N ALA A 328 9.63 6.95 -7.22
CA ALA A 328 9.58 6.44 -8.58
C ALA A 328 9.14 7.52 -9.59
N LEU A 329 8.17 8.38 -9.21
CA LEU A 329 7.80 9.54 -10.03
C LEU A 329 8.94 10.55 -10.10
N ALA A 330 9.64 10.82 -9.01
CA ALA A 330 10.79 11.72 -9.00
C ALA A 330 11.90 11.22 -9.92
N ALA A 331 12.22 9.92 -9.85
CA ALA A 331 13.17 9.27 -10.75
C ALA A 331 12.72 9.35 -12.22
N ALA A 332 11.44 9.09 -12.50
CA ALA A 332 10.87 9.18 -13.82
C ALA A 332 10.99 10.60 -14.40
N ARG A 333 10.78 11.64 -13.60
CA ARG A 333 10.94 13.04 -14.05
C ARG A 333 12.38 13.40 -14.39
N VAL A 334 13.37 12.90 -13.64
CA VAL A 334 14.78 13.10 -13.96
C VAL A 334 15.13 12.41 -15.27
N LEU A 335 14.63 11.20 -15.49
CA LEU A 335 14.87 10.46 -16.74
C LEU A 335 14.14 11.08 -17.94
N ASP A 336 13.00 11.72 -17.71
CA ASP A 336 12.20 12.37 -18.77
C ASP A 336 12.86 13.64 -19.31
N VAL A 337 13.46 14.45 -18.42
CA VAL A 337 14.13 15.71 -18.76
C VAL A 337 15.41 15.87 -17.91
N PRO A 338 16.48 15.11 -18.20
CA PRO A 338 17.71 15.14 -17.38
C PRO A 338 18.33 16.53 -17.26
N GLU A 339 18.21 17.34 -18.30
CA GLU A 339 18.79 18.71 -18.37
C GLU A 339 18.11 19.71 -17.42
N ALA A 340 16.93 19.34 -16.87
CA ALA A 340 16.19 20.21 -15.95
C ALA A 340 16.63 20.06 -14.49
N TYR A 341 17.44 19.04 -14.17
CA TYR A 341 17.87 18.65 -12.83
C TYR A 341 19.39 18.48 -12.76
#